data_2c1d2eea09d229baec46c58d224ed078
#
_entry.id   2c1d2eea09d229baec46c58d224ed078
#
_cell.length_a   1.000
_cell.length_b   1.000
_cell.length_c   1.000
_cell.angle_alpha   90.00
_cell.angle_beta   90.00
_cell.angle_gamma   90.00
#
_symmetry.space_group_name_H-M   'P 1'
#
loop_
_entity.id
_entity.type
_entity.pdbx_description
1 polymer ?
#
loop_
_entity_poly.entity_id
_entity_poly.type
_entity_poly.pdbx_seq_one_letter_code
_entity_poly.pdbx_strand_id
1 'polypeptide(L)'
;MLGVAFRYANSREEAEDMLQEGFIRIFQKLNTFRFQGSFEGWIRRIIVNTAINHIRKYQNLKYECEIEEAYYIPAASSDAIASMYTREVIQLLHDLPLGYRTVLNLYAIEGYSHREIGEMLGIEESSSRSQYTRAKSLLQKRLQKLEEYGIAENDKASHQ
;
A
#
# COMPACT_ATOMS: atom_id res chain seq x y z
N MET A 1 2.97 -12.36 4.17
CA MET A 1 3.76 -11.11 4.33
C MET A 1 4.07 -10.41 2.98
N LEU A 2 4.28 -11.14 1.87
CA LEU A 2 4.47 -10.49 0.56
C LEU A 2 3.33 -9.52 0.21
N GLY A 3 2.06 -9.93 0.38
CA GLY A 3 0.92 -9.04 0.15
C GLY A 3 0.87 -7.80 1.06
N VAL A 4 1.53 -7.83 2.24
CA VAL A 4 1.69 -6.65 3.09
C VAL A 4 2.70 -5.68 2.45
N ALA A 5 3.87 -6.17 2.06
CA ALA A 5 4.90 -5.36 1.39
C ALA A 5 4.39 -4.79 0.06
N PHE A 6 3.66 -5.60 -0.72
CA PHE A 6 3.13 -5.22 -2.03
C PHE A 6 2.19 -4.02 -2.00
N ARG A 7 1.45 -3.80 -0.91
CA ARG A 7 0.58 -2.62 -0.76
C ARG A 7 1.36 -1.30 -0.68
N TYR A 8 2.64 -1.36 -0.33
CA TYR A 8 3.52 -0.19 -0.19
C TYR A 8 4.49 -0.03 -1.35
N ALA A 9 4.73 -1.08 -2.13
CA ALA A 9 5.64 -1.10 -3.26
C ALA A 9 4.99 -0.58 -4.55
N ASN A 10 5.80 -0.19 -5.53
CA ASN A 10 5.34 0.18 -6.87
C ASN A 10 5.47 -0.99 -7.86
N SER A 11 6.29 -1.99 -7.55
CA SER A 11 6.45 -3.19 -8.35
C SER A 11 6.54 -4.43 -7.46
N ARG A 12 6.51 -5.61 -8.08
CA ARG A 12 6.68 -6.88 -7.37
C ARG A 12 8.10 -7.03 -6.84
N GLU A 13 9.08 -6.64 -7.63
CA GLU A 13 10.49 -6.67 -7.28
C GLU A 13 10.75 -5.82 -6.04
N GLU A 14 10.22 -4.60 -6.02
CA GLU A 14 10.31 -3.71 -4.86
C GLU A 14 9.66 -4.33 -3.61
N ALA A 15 8.51 -5.00 -3.77
CA ALA A 15 7.85 -5.69 -2.66
C ALA A 15 8.69 -6.87 -2.14
N GLU A 16 9.33 -7.63 -3.02
CA GLU A 16 10.21 -8.73 -2.67
C GLU A 16 11.47 -8.23 -1.95
N ASP A 17 12.06 -7.12 -2.38
CA ASP A 17 13.19 -6.47 -1.70
C ASP A 17 12.82 -5.99 -0.30
N MET A 18 11.68 -5.28 -0.17
CA MET A 18 11.14 -4.87 1.15
C MET A 18 10.91 -6.08 2.07
N LEU A 19 10.41 -7.18 1.51
CA LEU A 19 10.14 -8.40 2.25
C LEU A 19 11.44 -9.05 2.72
N GLN A 20 12.46 -9.16 1.86
CA GLN A 20 13.76 -9.72 2.21
C GLN A 20 14.42 -8.89 3.32
N GLU A 21 14.48 -7.58 3.17
CA GLU A 21 15.02 -6.68 4.20
C GLU A 21 14.24 -6.82 5.51
N GLY A 22 12.91 -6.92 5.42
CA GLY A 22 12.04 -7.14 6.58
C GLY A 22 12.36 -8.46 7.30
N PHE A 23 12.57 -9.57 6.57
CA PHE A 23 12.94 -10.85 7.17
C PHE A 23 14.33 -10.81 7.82
N ILE A 24 15.31 -10.15 7.19
CA ILE A 24 16.62 -9.95 7.84
C ILE A 24 16.45 -9.24 9.19
N ARG A 25 15.64 -8.19 9.26
CA ARG A 25 15.35 -7.46 10.50
C ARG A 25 14.59 -8.31 11.53
N ILE A 26 13.66 -9.16 11.07
CA ILE A 26 12.93 -10.10 11.93
C ILE A 26 13.92 -11.06 12.60
N PHE A 27 14.82 -11.70 11.83
CA PHE A 27 15.82 -12.62 12.37
C PHE A 27 16.76 -11.93 13.36
N GLN A 28 17.22 -10.72 13.05
CA GLN A 28 18.07 -9.93 13.97
C GLN A 28 17.38 -9.57 15.28
N LYS A 29 16.04 -9.40 15.26
CA LYS A 29 15.24 -8.98 16.41
C LYS A 29 14.45 -10.11 17.06
N LEU A 30 14.59 -11.35 16.60
CA LEU A 30 13.76 -12.46 17.05
C LEU A 30 13.85 -12.68 18.58
N ASN A 31 15.04 -12.50 19.15
CA ASN A 31 15.28 -12.61 20.59
C ASN A 31 14.65 -11.46 21.41
N THR A 32 14.16 -10.41 20.78
CA THR A 32 13.46 -9.28 21.42
C THR A 32 11.96 -9.50 21.52
N PHE A 33 11.42 -10.53 20.87
CA PHE A 33 10.00 -10.85 20.94
C PHE A 33 9.66 -11.39 22.34
N ARG A 34 8.85 -10.66 23.08
CA ARG A 34 8.53 -10.95 24.48
C ARG A 34 7.31 -11.84 24.70
N PHE A 35 6.77 -12.46 23.65
CA PHE A 35 5.53 -13.25 23.68
C PHE A 35 4.30 -12.47 24.21
N GLN A 36 4.34 -11.15 24.15
CA GLN A 36 3.23 -10.27 24.46
C GLN A 36 2.50 -9.90 23.16
N GLY A 37 1.36 -10.54 22.92
CA GLY A 37 0.58 -10.37 21.69
C GLY A 37 0.90 -11.37 20.58
N SER A 38 0.35 -11.11 19.39
CA SER A 38 0.50 -11.97 18.23
C SER A 38 1.89 -11.89 17.61
N PHE A 39 2.54 -13.03 17.42
CA PHE A 39 3.81 -13.12 16.68
C PHE A 39 3.66 -12.63 15.24
N GLU A 40 2.54 -12.97 14.60
CA GLU A 40 2.23 -12.49 13.26
C GLU A 40 2.09 -10.95 13.22
N GLY A 41 1.43 -10.35 14.19
CA GLY A 41 1.31 -8.89 14.33
C GLY A 41 2.66 -8.22 14.53
N TRP A 42 3.57 -8.84 15.31
CA TRP A 42 4.92 -8.34 15.52
C TRP A 42 5.74 -8.39 14.22
N ILE A 43 5.69 -9.51 13.46
CA ILE A 43 6.31 -9.65 12.13
C ILE A 43 5.76 -8.58 11.18
N ARG A 44 4.43 -8.47 11.10
CA ARG A 44 3.75 -7.51 10.23
C ARG A 44 4.23 -6.08 10.49
N ARG A 45 4.34 -5.69 11.77
CA ARG A 45 4.84 -4.37 12.15
C ARG A 45 6.26 -4.11 11.66
N ILE A 46 7.15 -5.11 11.70
CA ILE A 46 8.51 -4.99 11.18
C ILE A 46 8.49 -4.80 9.65
N ILE A 47 7.68 -5.59 8.91
CA ILE A 47 7.55 -5.47 7.46
C ILE A 47 7.01 -4.09 7.08
N VAL A 48 5.95 -3.62 7.74
CA VAL A 48 5.38 -2.28 7.48
C VAL A 48 6.42 -1.19 7.73
N ASN A 49 7.11 -1.22 8.85
CA ASN A 49 8.16 -0.24 9.16
C ASN A 49 9.31 -0.29 8.15
N THR A 50 9.66 -1.47 7.65
CA THR A 50 10.68 -1.63 6.61
C THR A 50 10.21 -0.98 5.30
N ALA A 51 8.98 -1.23 4.89
CA ALA A 51 8.38 -0.61 3.71
C ALA A 51 8.33 0.93 3.82
N ILE A 52 7.94 1.46 4.98
CA ILE A 52 7.95 2.92 5.22
C ILE A 52 9.35 3.51 5.12
N ASN A 53 10.36 2.85 5.69
CA ASN A 53 11.74 3.30 5.57
C ASN A 53 12.24 3.28 4.12
N HIS A 54 11.83 2.29 3.32
CA HIS A 54 12.14 2.22 1.89
C HIS A 54 11.51 3.40 1.15
N ILE A 55 10.22 3.69 1.38
CA ILE A 55 9.52 4.83 0.78
C ILE A 55 10.21 6.16 1.14
N ARG A 56 10.57 6.36 2.41
CA ARG A 56 11.26 7.58 2.86
C ARG A 56 12.62 7.76 2.17
N LYS A 57 13.39 6.70 2.07
CA LYS A 57 14.68 6.72 1.37
C LYS A 57 14.50 7.10 -0.10
N TYR A 58 13.52 6.53 -0.78
CA TYR A 58 13.21 6.83 -2.17
C TYR A 58 12.74 8.27 -2.37
N GLN A 59 11.89 8.80 -1.47
CA GLN A 59 11.45 10.19 -1.50
C GLN A 59 12.62 11.16 -1.30
N ASN A 60 13.53 10.90 -0.37
CA ASN A 60 14.71 11.73 -0.14
C ASN A 60 15.61 11.75 -1.39
N LEU A 61 15.81 10.62 -2.06
CA LEU A 61 16.56 10.54 -3.31
C LEU A 61 15.88 11.32 -4.46
N LYS A 62 14.54 11.35 -4.51
CA LYS A 62 13.80 12.17 -5.50
C LYS A 62 13.89 13.68 -5.25
N TYR A 63 14.05 14.10 -4.00
CA TYR A 63 14.28 15.53 -3.71
C TYR A 63 15.68 15.99 -4.11
N GLU A 64 16.64 15.07 -4.22
CA GLU A 64 18.00 15.36 -4.71
C GLU A 64 18.11 15.32 -6.25
N CYS A 65 17.20 14.61 -6.94
CA CYS A 65 17.09 14.57 -8.39
C CYS A 65 15.77 15.26 -8.79
N GLU A 66 15.89 16.45 -9.42
CA GLU A 66 14.73 17.24 -9.89
C GLU A 66 13.72 16.40 -10.68
N ILE A 67 12.48 16.46 -10.20
CA ILE A 67 11.21 16.35 -10.93
C ILE A 67 11.27 15.47 -12.19
N GLU A 68 11.05 14.19 -12.04
CA GLU A 68 10.46 13.38 -13.09
C GLU A 68 9.13 12.79 -12.60
N GLU A 69 8.12 12.97 -13.46
CA GLU A 69 6.73 12.57 -13.26
C GLU A 69 6.60 11.14 -12.75
N ALA A 70 5.64 10.93 -11.84
CA ALA A 70 5.31 9.61 -11.34
C ALA A 70 4.93 8.69 -12.51
N TYR A 71 5.87 7.90 -12.97
CA TYR A 71 5.61 6.85 -13.95
C TYR A 71 4.66 5.83 -13.36
N TYR A 72 3.48 5.75 -13.96
CA TYR A 72 2.55 4.64 -13.80
C TYR A 72 3.21 3.38 -14.38
N ILE A 73 3.69 2.50 -13.52
CA ILE A 73 4.10 1.15 -13.92
C ILE A 73 2.92 0.23 -13.60
N PRO A 74 2.30 -0.39 -14.62
CA PRO A 74 1.25 -1.37 -14.38
C PRO A 74 1.81 -2.51 -13.54
N ALA A 75 1.19 -2.80 -12.40
CA ALA A 75 1.57 -3.93 -11.57
C ALA A 75 1.35 -5.22 -12.38
N ALA A 76 2.44 -5.91 -12.73
CA ALA A 76 2.38 -7.23 -13.33
C ALA A 76 1.62 -8.18 -12.39
N SER A 77 0.69 -8.92 -12.98
CA SER A 77 -0.23 -9.86 -12.34
C SER A 77 0.39 -10.69 -11.23
N SER A 78 -0.10 -10.50 -10.01
CA SER A 78 0.21 -11.38 -8.89
C SER A 78 -0.54 -12.71 -9.00
N ASP A 79 0.11 -13.73 -8.54
CA ASP A 79 -0.22 -15.14 -8.45
C ASP A 79 -1.69 -15.59 -8.47
N ALA A 80 -1.88 -16.79 -9.03
CA ALA A 80 -3.11 -17.53 -9.28
C ALA A 80 -4.00 -17.86 -8.05
N ILE A 81 -3.70 -17.35 -6.87
CA ILE A 81 -4.39 -17.69 -5.61
C ILE A 81 -5.31 -16.55 -5.12
N ALA A 82 -5.14 -15.34 -5.62
CA ALA A 82 -6.06 -14.25 -5.27
C ALA A 82 -7.34 -14.35 -6.09
N SER A 83 -8.51 -14.30 -5.45
CA SER A 83 -9.78 -14.21 -6.17
C SER A 83 -9.77 -12.98 -7.09
N MET A 84 -10.55 -13.02 -8.20
CA MET A 84 -10.67 -11.91 -9.14
C MET A 84 -10.91 -10.57 -8.42
N TYR A 85 -11.80 -10.55 -7.42
CA TYR A 85 -12.07 -9.39 -6.56
C TYR A 85 -10.86 -8.88 -5.78
N THR A 86 -10.00 -9.77 -5.31
CA THR A 86 -8.78 -9.35 -4.58
C THR A 86 -7.79 -8.65 -5.50
N ARG A 87 -7.68 -9.10 -6.76
CA ARG A 87 -6.83 -8.46 -7.77
C ARG A 87 -7.32 -7.07 -8.14
N GLU A 88 -8.64 -6.92 -8.35
CA GLU A 88 -9.27 -5.64 -8.66
C GLU A 88 -9.05 -4.62 -7.53
N VAL A 89 -9.27 -5.02 -6.28
CA VAL A 89 -9.04 -4.15 -5.11
C VAL A 89 -7.57 -3.75 -4.98
N ILE A 90 -6.64 -4.68 -5.17
CA ILE A 90 -5.20 -4.38 -5.16
C ILE A 90 -4.86 -3.41 -6.28
N GLN A 91 -5.39 -3.62 -7.48
CA GLN A 91 -5.16 -2.72 -8.61
C GLN A 91 -5.69 -1.32 -8.33
N LEU A 92 -6.90 -1.19 -7.77
CA LEU A 92 -7.46 0.10 -7.37
C LEU A 92 -6.56 0.85 -6.36
N LEU A 93 -5.96 0.11 -5.43
CA LEU A 93 -5.00 0.69 -4.48
C LEU A 93 -3.71 1.14 -5.18
N HIS A 94 -3.17 0.32 -6.08
CA HIS A 94 -1.96 0.64 -6.83
C HIS A 94 -2.12 1.83 -7.76
N ASP A 95 -3.32 2.09 -8.23
CA ASP A 95 -3.64 3.27 -9.03
C ASP A 95 -3.62 4.58 -8.24
N LEU A 96 -3.60 4.54 -6.90
CA LEU A 96 -3.45 5.74 -6.10
C LEU A 96 -2.00 6.24 -6.12
N PRO A 97 -1.78 7.56 -6.07
CA PRO A 97 -0.46 8.11 -5.80
C PRO A 97 0.14 7.51 -4.53
N LEU A 98 1.44 7.20 -4.54
CA LEU A 98 2.11 6.46 -3.47
C LEU A 98 1.84 7.02 -2.07
N GLY A 99 1.89 8.36 -1.90
CA GLY A 99 1.62 9.00 -0.61
C GLY A 99 0.19 8.74 -0.11
N TYR A 100 -0.81 8.86 -1.00
CA TYR A 100 -2.21 8.61 -0.65
C TYR A 100 -2.46 7.14 -0.31
N ARG A 101 -1.89 6.23 -1.10
CA ARG A 101 -1.95 4.79 -0.87
C ARG A 101 -1.31 4.41 0.46
N THR A 102 -0.15 4.97 0.77
CA THR A 102 0.59 4.72 2.01
C THR A 102 -0.22 5.16 3.22
N VAL A 103 -0.73 6.39 3.23
CA VAL A 103 -1.55 6.90 4.34
C VAL A 103 -2.84 6.09 4.51
N LEU A 104 -3.49 5.72 3.40
CA LEU A 104 -4.69 4.90 3.43
C LEU A 104 -4.42 3.53 4.07
N ASN A 105 -3.35 2.84 3.67
CA ASN A 105 -2.97 1.54 4.22
C ASN A 105 -2.65 1.64 5.71
N LEU A 106 -1.85 2.63 6.12
CA LEU A 106 -1.47 2.81 7.52
C LEU A 106 -2.69 3.10 8.41
N TYR A 107 -3.59 3.96 7.97
CA TYR A 107 -4.76 4.34 8.77
C TYR A 107 -5.85 3.26 8.76
N ALA A 108 -6.32 2.85 7.56
CA ALA A 108 -7.50 2.01 7.44
C ALA A 108 -7.21 0.50 7.63
N ILE A 109 -5.99 0.04 7.36
CA ILE A 109 -5.64 -1.38 7.41
C ILE A 109 -4.75 -1.71 8.61
N GLU A 110 -3.74 -0.87 8.87
CA GLU A 110 -2.81 -1.11 9.97
C GLU A 110 -3.26 -0.48 11.30
N GLY A 111 -4.22 0.46 11.27
CA GLY A 111 -4.85 1.05 12.46
C GLY A 111 -4.03 2.15 13.15
N TYR A 112 -3.04 2.74 12.46
CA TYR A 112 -2.28 3.87 13.00
C TYR A 112 -3.11 5.16 13.02
N SER A 113 -2.94 5.97 14.06
CA SER A 113 -3.50 7.32 14.10
C SER A 113 -2.79 8.26 13.11
N HIS A 114 -3.45 9.35 12.70
CA HIS A 114 -2.83 10.34 11.81
C HIS A 114 -1.58 10.98 12.40
N ARG A 115 -1.51 11.11 13.73
CA ARG A 115 -0.31 11.58 14.43
C ARG A 115 0.85 10.60 14.26
N GLU A 116 0.63 9.31 14.52
CA GLU A 116 1.65 8.27 14.34
C GLU A 116 2.10 8.19 12.88
N ILE A 117 1.15 8.28 11.93
CA ILE A 117 1.45 8.32 10.49
C ILE A 117 2.32 9.53 10.15
N GLY A 118 2.01 10.69 10.72
CA GLY A 118 2.82 11.90 10.56
C GLY A 118 4.27 11.68 11.01
N GLU A 119 4.45 11.12 12.21
CA GLU A 119 5.77 10.77 12.76
C GLU A 119 6.50 9.73 11.88
N MET A 120 5.79 8.69 11.41
CA MET A 120 6.34 7.63 10.55
C MET A 120 6.77 8.14 9.18
N LEU A 121 6.02 9.05 8.57
CA LEU A 121 6.25 9.55 7.20
C LEU A 121 7.03 10.87 7.18
N GLY A 122 7.23 11.53 8.31
CA GLY A 122 7.84 12.86 8.39
C GLY A 122 6.97 13.96 7.79
N ILE A 123 5.65 13.86 7.95
CA ILE A 123 4.66 14.84 7.49
C ILE A 123 3.81 15.34 8.66
N GLU A 124 3.18 16.50 8.50
CA GLU A 124 2.22 17.01 9.48
C GLU A 124 0.98 16.10 9.61
N GLU A 125 0.41 16.02 10.81
CA GLU A 125 -0.84 15.26 11.05
C GLU A 125 -1.98 15.73 10.13
N SER A 126 -2.08 17.04 9.90
CA SER A 126 -3.04 17.65 8.99
C SER A 126 -2.86 17.18 7.54
N SER A 127 -1.62 17.01 7.10
CA SER A 127 -1.27 16.47 5.79
C SER A 127 -1.69 15.00 5.67
N SER A 128 -1.48 14.20 6.71
CA SER A 128 -1.96 12.81 6.76
C SER A 128 -3.48 12.73 6.63
N ARG A 129 -4.24 13.57 7.36
CA ARG A 129 -5.70 13.66 7.25
C ARG A 129 -6.16 14.02 5.84
N SER A 130 -5.51 15.02 5.24
CA SER A 130 -5.82 15.51 3.89
C SER A 130 -5.53 14.43 2.84
N GLN A 131 -4.40 13.73 2.93
CA GLN A 131 -4.03 12.63 2.03
C GLN A 131 -5.03 11.46 2.14
N TYR A 132 -5.43 11.09 3.35
CA TYR A 132 -6.44 10.07 3.57
C TYR A 132 -7.78 10.41 2.92
N THR A 133 -8.25 11.65 3.11
CA THR A 133 -9.50 12.13 2.52
C THR A 133 -9.45 12.10 0.99
N ARG A 134 -8.34 12.52 0.40
CA ARG A 134 -8.13 12.47 -1.06
C ARG A 134 -8.05 11.04 -1.57
N ALA A 135 -7.33 10.15 -0.88
CA ALA A 135 -7.26 8.73 -1.22
C ALA A 135 -8.65 8.09 -1.25
N LYS A 136 -9.45 8.34 -0.21
CA LYS A 136 -10.82 7.83 -0.10
C LYS A 136 -11.71 8.34 -1.24
N SER A 137 -11.65 9.64 -1.56
CA SER A 137 -12.41 10.23 -2.66
C SER A 137 -12.04 9.64 -4.02
N LEU A 138 -10.74 9.42 -4.28
CA LEU A 138 -10.27 8.80 -5.51
C LEU A 138 -10.74 7.36 -5.64
N LEU A 139 -10.68 6.56 -4.56
CA LEU A 139 -11.19 5.19 -4.55
C LEU A 139 -12.69 5.14 -4.81
N GLN A 140 -13.47 5.99 -4.17
CA GLN A 140 -14.91 6.06 -4.38
C GLN A 140 -15.27 6.35 -5.85
N LYS A 141 -14.60 7.32 -6.46
CA LYS A 141 -14.80 7.64 -7.88
C LYS A 141 -14.48 6.47 -8.82
N ARG A 142 -13.44 5.69 -8.49
CA ARG A 142 -13.03 4.54 -9.30
C ARG A 142 -13.98 3.37 -9.14
N LEU A 143 -14.44 3.10 -7.91
CA LEU A 143 -15.44 2.07 -7.65
C LEU A 143 -16.74 2.36 -8.38
N GLN A 144 -17.24 3.61 -8.35
CA GLN A 144 -18.43 4.02 -9.10
C GLN A 144 -18.28 3.76 -10.59
N LYS A 145 -17.13 4.08 -11.18
CA LYS A 145 -16.89 3.78 -12.59
C LYS A 145 -16.91 2.28 -12.89
N LEU A 146 -16.34 1.45 -12.03
CA LEU A 146 -16.36 -0.01 -12.23
C LEU A 146 -17.79 -0.57 -12.15
N GLU A 147 -18.61 -0.07 -11.23
CA GLU A 147 -20.02 -0.43 -11.12
C GLU A 147 -20.79 -0.04 -12.37
N GLU A 148 -20.59 1.16 -12.91
CA GLU A 148 -21.21 1.63 -14.16
C GLU A 148 -20.81 0.76 -15.35
N TYR A 149 -19.53 0.35 -15.46
CA TYR A 149 -19.07 -0.55 -16.53
C TYR A 149 -19.62 -1.97 -16.37
N GLY A 150 -19.65 -2.50 -15.14
CA GLY A 150 -20.20 -3.84 -14.86
C GLY A 150 -21.71 -3.95 -15.16
N ILE A 151 -22.48 -2.90 -14.91
CA ILE A 151 -23.89 -2.83 -15.26
C ILE A 151 -24.06 -2.77 -16.79
N ALA A 152 -23.23 -1.98 -17.48
CA ALA A 152 -23.31 -1.83 -18.94
C ALA A 152 -22.94 -3.13 -19.72
N GLU A 153 -22.06 -3.97 -19.16
CA GLU A 153 -21.76 -5.29 -19.76
C GLU A 153 -22.88 -6.32 -19.53
N ASN A 154 -23.49 -6.32 -18.34
CA ASN A 154 -24.63 -7.20 -18.05
C ASN A 154 -25.88 -6.89 -18.90
N ASP A 155 -26.15 -5.61 -19.15
CA ASP A 155 -27.26 -5.20 -20.01
C ASP A 155 -27.05 -5.64 -21.48
N LYS A 156 -25.81 -5.61 -21.96
CA LYS A 156 -25.50 -6.10 -23.34
C LYS A 156 -25.58 -7.62 -23.47
N ALA A 157 -25.26 -8.36 -22.40
CA ALA A 157 -25.37 -9.82 -22.39
C ALA A 157 -26.81 -10.31 -22.25
N SER A 158 -27.73 -9.48 -21.74
CA SER A 158 -29.16 -9.83 -21.59
C SER A 158 -30.01 -9.57 -22.82
N HIS A 159 -29.43 -8.98 -23.87
CA HIS A 159 -30.15 -8.62 -25.12
C HIS A 159 -29.63 -9.41 -26.36
N GLN A 160 -28.91 -10.52 -26.16
CA GLN A 160 -28.54 -11.53 -27.15
C GLN A 160 -29.25 -12.86 -26.84
#